data_0e2734815e08afad697dc1e10fc27a8c
#
_entry.id   0e2734815e08afad697dc1e10fc27a8c
#
_cell.length_a   1.000
_cell.length_b   1.000
_cell.length_c   1.000
_cell.angle_alpha   90.00
_cell.angle_beta   90.00
_cell.angle_gamma   90.00
#
_symmetry.space_group_name_H-M   'P 1'
#
loop_
_entity.id
_entity.type
_entity.pdbx_description
1 polymer ?
#
loop_
_entity_poly.entity_id
_entity_poly.type
_entity_poly.pdbx_seq_one_letter_code
_entity_poly.pdbx_strand_id
1 'polypeptide(L)'
;MKFRPMKGCGTVWQQRIIHAFLEAYKNLPPPEQESIRKTIESTAKGQAEGRALVAVLLKSKTPETASRETSVPVGRIYELRREFYAAYRPI
;
A
#
# COMPACT_ATOMS: atom_id res chain seq x y z
N MET A 1 -12.18 3.61 -3.33
CA MET A 1 -11.87 2.27 -3.89
C MET A 1 -12.51 1.19 -3.03
N LYS A 2 -13.10 0.19 -3.67
CA LYS A 2 -13.72 -0.91 -2.93
C LYS A 2 -12.65 -1.79 -2.31
N PHE A 3 -12.81 -2.10 -1.02
CA PHE A 3 -11.90 -3.02 -0.35
C PHE A 3 -12.12 -4.45 -0.86
N ARG A 4 -11.02 -5.15 -1.17
CA ARG A 4 -11.05 -6.56 -1.56
C ARG A 4 -10.02 -7.33 -0.74
N PRO A 5 -10.44 -8.36 0.00
CA PRO A 5 -9.50 -9.17 0.78
C PRO A 5 -8.46 -9.85 -0.10
N MET A 6 -7.25 -10.00 0.43
CA MET A 6 -6.14 -10.66 -0.25
C MET A 6 -5.72 -11.89 0.54
N LYS A 7 -5.33 -12.96 -0.16
CA LYS A 7 -4.85 -14.18 0.49
C LYS A 7 -3.44 -13.98 1.04
N GLY A 8 -3.18 -14.53 2.22
CA GLY A 8 -1.86 -14.52 2.81
C GLY A 8 -1.44 -13.21 3.47
N CYS A 9 -2.35 -12.26 3.62
CA CYS A 9 -2.05 -10.94 4.19
C CYS A 9 -2.68 -10.72 5.55
N GLY A 10 -2.88 -11.79 6.32
CA GLY A 10 -3.56 -11.70 7.59
C GLY A 10 -5.06 -11.88 7.45
N THR A 11 -5.79 -11.61 8.52
CA THR A 11 -7.26 -11.76 8.50
C THR A 11 -7.92 -10.66 7.70
N VAL A 12 -9.14 -10.91 7.23
CA VAL A 12 -9.93 -9.88 6.55
C VAL A 12 -10.10 -8.65 7.43
N TRP A 13 -10.27 -8.87 8.73
CA TRP A 13 -10.43 -7.78 9.69
C TRP A 13 -9.17 -6.90 9.76
N GLN A 14 -7.99 -7.52 9.82
CA GLN A 14 -6.72 -6.78 9.80
C GLN A 14 -6.56 -5.97 8.51
N GLN A 15 -6.90 -6.58 7.39
CA GLN A 15 -6.82 -5.89 6.09
C GLN A 15 -7.75 -4.69 6.01
N ARG A 16 -8.95 -4.80 6.59
CA ARG A 16 -9.90 -3.67 6.63
C ARG A 16 -9.37 -2.52 7.46
N ILE A 17 -8.72 -2.81 8.59
CA ILE A 17 -8.12 -1.78 9.44
C ILE A 17 -7.01 -1.06 8.67
N ILE A 18 -6.14 -1.80 8.01
CA ILE A 18 -5.06 -1.23 7.21
C ILE A 18 -5.62 -0.35 6.10
N HIS A 19 -6.64 -0.84 5.39
CA HIS A 19 -7.27 -0.08 4.32
C HIS A 19 -7.84 1.25 4.84
N ALA A 20 -8.51 1.22 5.99
CA ALA A 20 -9.06 2.43 6.60
C ALA A 20 -7.96 3.43 6.95
N PHE A 21 -6.83 2.96 7.49
CA PHE A 21 -5.69 3.82 7.79
C PHE A 21 -5.12 4.46 6.53
N LEU A 22 -5.00 3.70 5.45
CA LEU A 22 -4.49 4.24 4.18
C LEU A 22 -5.42 5.30 3.61
N GLU A 23 -6.73 5.09 3.69
CA GLU A 23 -7.70 6.09 3.23
C GLU A 23 -7.66 7.36 4.06
N ALA A 24 -7.37 7.23 5.35
CA ALA A 24 -7.31 8.36 6.27
C ALA A 24 -5.91 8.98 6.38
N TYR A 25 -4.97 8.60 5.52
CA TYR A 25 -3.55 8.95 5.65
C TYR A 25 -3.33 10.43 5.96
N LYS A 26 -3.98 11.32 5.23
CA LYS A 26 -3.78 12.77 5.41
C LYS A 26 -4.21 13.27 6.78
N ASN A 27 -5.07 12.54 7.45
CA ASN A 27 -5.62 12.91 8.75
C ASN A 27 -4.97 12.14 9.90
N LEU A 28 -4.01 11.26 9.60
CA LEU A 28 -3.32 10.49 10.63
C LEU A 28 -2.28 11.35 11.36
N PRO A 29 -2.00 11.05 12.64
CA PRO A 29 -0.90 11.70 13.36
C PRO A 29 0.43 11.44 12.64
N PRO A 30 1.40 12.37 12.75
CA PRO A 30 2.71 12.19 12.11
C PRO A 30 3.40 10.84 12.36
N PRO A 31 3.38 10.27 13.59
CA PRO A 31 3.99 8.95 13.79
C PRO A 31 3.38 7.84 12.94
N GLU A 32 2.06 7.87 12.73
CA GLU A 32 1.39 6.87 11.90
C GLU A 32 1.71 7.07 10.42
N GLN A 33 1.74 8.33 9.96
CA GLN A 33 2.15 8.62 8.58
C GLN A 33 3.57 8.13 8.33
N GLU A 34 4.46 8.35 9.28
CA GLU A 34 5.85 7.92 9.16
C GLU A 34 5.95 6.39 9.12
N SER A 35 5.17 5.70 9.94
CA SER A 35 5.13 4.25 9.95
C SER A 35 4.71 3.69 8.60
N ILE A 36 3.70 4.28 7.98
CA ILE A 36 3.25 3.88 6.66
C ILE A 36 4.35 4.11 5.61
N ARG A 37 4.98 5.29 5.64
CA ARG A 37 6.06 5.59 4.69
C ARG A 37 7.23 4.64 4.84
N LYS A 38 7.65 4.35 6.08
CA LYS A 38 8.75 3.41 6.31
C LYS A 38 8.43 2.00 5.82
N THR A 39 7.19 1.56 6.00
CA THR A 39 6.77 0.26 5.51
C THR A 39 6.80 0.22 3.99
N ILE A 40 6.37 1.29 3.33
CA ILE A 40 6.46 1.38 1.87
C ILE A 40 7.93 1.29 1.43
N GLU A 41 8.81 2.04 2.07
CA GLU A 41 10.23 2.02 1.73
C GLU A 41 10.88 0.66 1.92
N SER A 42 10.51 -0.05 2.99
CA SER A 42 11.08 -1.38 3.25
C SER A 42 10.50 -2.44 2.33
N THR A 43 9.30 -2.24 1.81
CA THR A 43 8.65 -3.19 0.90
C THR A 43 9.14 -3.00 -0.53
N ALA A 44 9.25 -1.75 -0.97
CA ALA A 44 9.65 -1.42 -2.33
C ALA A 44 11.15 -1.58 -2.53
N LYS A 45 11.53 -2.08 -3.72
CA LYS A 45 12.94 -2.22 -4.09
C LYS A 45 13.29 -1.12 -5.10
N GLY A 46 13.45 0.09 -4.61
CA GLY A 46 13.81 1.24 -5.43
C GLY A 46 12.68 2.25 -5.55
N GLN A 47 13.02 3.39 -6.17
CA GLN A 47 12.12 4.53 -6.24
C GLN A 47 10.87 4.26 -7.07
N ALA A 48 11.01 3.54 -8.19
CA ALA A 48 9.87 3.27 -9.06
C ALA A 48 8.80 2.46 -8.34
N GLU A 49 9.21 1.41 -7.62
CA GLU A 49 8.28 0.58 -6.86
C GLU A 49 7.66 1.37 -5.70
N GLY A 50 8.44 2.23 -5.05
CA GLY A 50 7.94 3.09 -4.00
C GLY A 50 6.85 4.03 -4.51
N ARG A 51 7.07 4.65 -5.67
CA ARG A 51 6.07 5.54 -6.29
C ARG A 51 4.81 4.77 -6.69
N ALA A 52 4.98 3.55 -7.21
CA ALA A 52 3.84 2.72 -7.58
C ALA A 52 3.00 2.38 -6.34
N LEU A 53 3.63 2.01 -5.23
CA LEU A 53 2.92 1.73 -3.99
C LEU A 53 2.19 2.95 -3.46
N VAL A 54 2.85 4.11 -3.44
CA VAL A 54 2.19 5.36 -3.01
C VAL A 54 0.97 5.63 -3.87
N ALA A 55 1.09 5.45 -5.18
CA ALA A 55 -0.02 5.70 -6.10
C ALA A 55 -1.24 4.82 -5.78
N VAL A 56 -1.04 3.52 -5.58
CA VAL A 56 -2.17 2.62 -5.35
C VAL A 56 -2.66 2.65 -3.91
N LEU A 57 -1.78 2.86 -2.93
CA LEU A 57 -2.17 2.82 -1.52
C LEU A 57 -2.70 4.16 -1.02
N LEU A 58 -2.08 5.26 -1.41
CA LEU A 58 -2.39 6.57 -0.83
C LEU A 58 -3.14 7.50 -1.79
N LYS A 59 -3.01 7.30 -3.09
CA LYS A 59 -3.65 8.15 -4.10
C LYS A 59 -4.81 7.46 -4.81
N SER A 60 -5.20 6.29 -4.35
CA SER A 60 -6.34 5.51 -4.89
C SER A 60 -6.28 5.28 -6.39
N LYS A 61 -5.08 5.21 -6.98
CA LYS A 61 -4.92 4.90 -8.39
C LYS A 61 -5.02 3.41 -8.62
N THR A 62 -5.47 3.03 -9.81
CA THR A 62 -5.50 1.61 -10.17
C THR A 62 -4.08 1.10 -10.42
N PRO A 63 -3.82 -0.21 -10.25
CA PRO A 63 -2.51 -0.78 -10.58
C PRO A 63 -2.11 -0.53 -12.03
N GLU A 64 -3.05 -0.53 -12.96
CA GLU A 64 -2.79 -0.27 -14.38
C GLU A 64 -2.29 1.16 -14.59
N THR A 65 -2.93 2.14 -13.94
CA THR A 65 -2.51 3.53 -14.01
C THR A 65 -1.13 3.71 -13.39
N ALA A 66 -0.91 3.13 -12.21
CA ALA A 66 0.38 3.20 -11.53
C ALA A 66 1.49 2.56 -12.38
N SER A 67 1.18 1.44 -13.05
CA SER A 67 2.13 0.78 -13.93
C SER A 67 2.56 1.68 -15.08
N ARG A 68 1.60 2.37 -15.70
CA ARG A 68 1.92 3.31 -16.78
C ARG A 68 2.80 4.46 -16.32
N GLU A 69 2.54 4.98 -15.13
CA GLU A 69 3.26 6.14 -14.62
C GLU A 69 4.67 5.80 -14.13
N THR A 70 4.89 4.59 -13.66
CA THR A 70 6.15 4.20 -13.01
C THR A 70 6.93 3.15 -13.77
N SER A 71 6.35 2.55 -14.79
CA SER A 71 6.92 1.44 -15.56
C SER A 71 7.14 0.17 -14.74
N VAL A 72 6.49 0.07 -13.58
CA VAL A 72 6.51 -1.16 -12.78
C VAL A 72 5.40 -2.08 -13.30
N PRO A 73 5.70 -3.36 -13.60
CA PRO A 73 4.67 -4.26 -14.10
C PRO A 73 3.49 -4.40 -13.14
N VAL A 74 2.29 -4.51 -13.69
CA VAL A 74 1.05 -4.63 -12.89
C VAL A 74 1.14 -5.79 -11.90
N GLY A 75 1.65 -6.95 -12.33
CA GLY A 75 1.80 -8.11 -11.45
C GLY A 75 2.70 -7.80 -10.25
N ARG A 76 3.78 -7.06 -10.48
CA ARG A 76 4.68 -6.66 -9.39
C ARG A 76 3.99 -5.70 -8.43
N ILE A 77 3.14 -4.80 -8.93
CA ILE A 77 2.39 -3.87 -8.08
C ILE A 77 1.44 -4.64 -7.16
N TYR A 78 0.76 -5.67 -7.66
CA TYR A 78 -0.09 -6.52 -6.83
C TYR A 78 0.72 -7.25 -5.76
N GLU A 79 1.91 -7.76 -6.11
CA GLU A 79 2.81 -8.38 -5.13
C GLU A 79 3.23 -7.41 -4.04
N LEU A 80 3.65 -6.20 -4.43
CA LEU A 80 4.07 -5.16 -3.50
C LEU A 80 2.93 -4.78 -2.54
N ARG A 81 1.73 -4.67 -3.05
CA ARG A 81 0.56 -4.36 -2.22
C ARG A 81 0.33 -5.44 -1.17
N ARG A 82 0.42 -6.71 -1.56
CA ARG A 82 0.29 -7.82 -0.61
C ARG A 82 1.40 -7.80 0.43
N GLU A 83 2.64 -7.56 0.00
CA GLU A 83 3.78 -7.49 0.90
C GLU A 83 3.60 -6.35 1.92
N PHE A 84 3.11 -5.20 1.46
CA PHE A 84 2.82 -4.09 2.36
C PHE A 84 1.78 -4.48 3.41
N TYR A 85 0.66 -5.07 2.99
CA TYR A 85 -0.39 -5.48 3.92
C TYR A 85 0.09 -6.53 4.91
N ALA A 86 1.01 -7.41 4.49
CA ALA A 86 1.58 -8.41 5.38
C ALA A 86 2.54 -7.80 6.41
N ALA A 87 3.22 -6.72 6.05
CA ALA A 87 4.26 -6.11 6.88
C ALA A 87 3.73 -5.01 7.81
N TYR A 88 2.78 -4.22 7.34
CA TYR A 88 2.30 -3.07 8.11
C TYR A 88 1.32 -3.49 9.20
N ARG A 89 1.52 -2.96 10.40
CA ARG A 89 0.64 -3.17 11.55
C ARG A 89 0.30 -1.82 12.16
N PRO A 90 -0.96 -1.37 12.07
CA PRO A 90 -1.40 -0.16 12.74
C PRO A 90 -1.26 -0.31 14.25
N ILE A 91 -0.94 0.76 14.91
CA ILE A 91 -0.79 0.76 16.37
C ILE A 91 -2.15 0.88 17.04
#